data_b59fbe43c91222cb2d2cf8fa87c6bf2a
#
_entry.id   b59fbe43c91222cb2d2cf8fa87c6bf2a
#
_cell.length_a   1.000
_cell.length_b   1.000
_cell.length_c   1.000
_cell.angle_alpha   90.00
_cell.angle_beta   90.00
_cell.angle_gamma   90.00
#
_symmetry.space_group_name_H-M   'P 1'
#
loop_
_entity.id
_entity.type
_entity.pdbx_description
1 polymer ?
#
loop_
_entity_poly.entity_id
_entity_poly.type
_entity_poly.pdbx_seq_one_letter_code
_entity_poly.pdbx_strand_id
1 'polypeptide(L)'
;MKKTFYFVLFISLSLLSTGNTKDNFLPNIAELVEDTSSAVVNVSVIKTVKSQARHSPFPGSPRGFPFDDFFNFPFEEPKQQKERKISSGGSGFIISGDGYILTNHHVVAEATEIVISLNDRREFKATLIGSDEKSDVALLKVNTDEDLPYLELGNSDEIRVGDWVVAIGSPYRLNFSVTAGIVSAKSRSIPDQGTSYIPFIQSDVAINPGNSGGPLFNLKGEVIGINAMIYSSGGGYMGISFTIPINYASEIVAQLKNDGIVSRGWLGVSVQEVTKDLADSFKLGNPRGALIGNVLKGSPAEKAGLKNGDVILSFNKQKIVYSGDLPLIVGRIKPETTVDALIFRSGIEKKIRVKVGMLEEIKKEKVIPASQDKNDDLLGLKLISVENLPEERIKQIQLEKGVYVEEVLSGPAKEAGIQVGDVITNMAFQEVSNLEDYELILSELNSGAVSYTHLTLPTI
;
A
#
# COMPACT_ATOMS: atom_id res chain seq x y z
N MET A 1 52.55 -20.25 -66.08
CA MET A 1 51.58 -19.19 -65.75
C MET A 1 50.32 -19.73 -65.07
N LYS A 2 50.39 -20.53 -63.99
CA LYS A 2 49.23 -21.08 -63.28
C LYS A 2 49.36 -21.08 -61.73
N LYS A 3 50.36 -20.40 -61.14
CA LYS A 3 50.55 -20.37 -59.64
C LYS A 3 50.32 -19.02 -58.99
N THR A 4 50.03 -17.96 -59.74
CA THR A 4 49.87 -16.62 -59.20
C THR A 4 48.39 -16.22 -58.87
N PHE A 5 47.45 -17.04 -59.34
CA PHE A 5 45.98 -16.70 -59.20
C PHE A 5 45.35 -17.16 -57.89
N TYR A 6 45.95 -18.07 -57.16
CA TYR A 6 45.43 -18.58 -55.92
C TYR A 6 45.81 -17.75 -54.66
N PHE A 7 46.79 -16.86 -54.76
CA PHE A 7 47.27 -16.05 -53.67
C PHE A 7 46.46 -14.76 -53.45
N VAL A 8 45.79 -14.29 -54.49
CA VAL A 8 44.93 -13.06 -54.34
C VAL A 8 43.55 -13.38 -53.84
N LEU A 9 43.05 -14.60 -53.95
CA LEU A 9 41.74 -14.99 -53.48
C LEU A 9 41.71 -15.26 -51.96
N PHE A 10 42.88 -15.51 -51.34
CA PHE A 10 42.95 -15.77 -49.86
C PHE A 10 43.09 -14.49 -49.02
N ILE A 11 43.51 -13.36 -49.64
CA ILE A 11 43.63 -12.07 -48.95
C ILE A 11 42.30 -11.31 -48.89
N SER A 12 41.36 -11.58 -49.80
CA SER A 12 40.07 -10.91 -49.84
C SER A 12 39.02 -11.52 -48.84
N LEU A 13 39.32 -12.72 -48.29
CA LEU A 13 38.38 -13.38 -47.37
C LEU A 13 38.70 -13.12 -45.88
N SER A 14 39.83 -12.47 -45.58
CA SER A 14 40.25 -12.17 -44.18
C SER A 14 39.89 -10.77 -43.72
N LEU A 15 39.16 -9.96 -44.49
CA LEU A 15 38.75 -8.60 -44.15
C LEU A 15 37.26 -8.44 -43.82
N LEU A 16 36.54 -9.56 -43.66
CA LEU A 16 35.09 -9.55 -43.37
C LEU A 16 34.75 -10.10 -41.96
N SER A 17 35.67 -10.08 -41.02
CA SER A 17 35.33 -10.46 -39.64
C SER A 17 35.98 -9.57 -38.59
N THR A 18 35.53 -8.35 -38.45
CA THR A 18 35.64 -7.60 -37.19
C THR A 18 34.48 -6.66 -37.04
N GLY A 19 33.30 -7.22 -36.96
CA GLY A 19 32.14 -6.58 -36.40
C GLY A 19 31.74 -7.30 -35.10
N ASN A 20 32.69 -7.47 -34.19
CA ASN A 20 32.35 -7.91 -32.84
C ASN A 20 31.87 -6.65 -32.08
N THR A 21 30.66 -6.21 -32.37
CA THR A 21 29.92 -5.43 -31.39
C THR A 21 29.77 -6.33 -30.18
N LYS A 22 30.64 -6.14 -29.19
CA LYS A 22 30.33 -6.58 -27.83
C LYS A 22 29.00 -5.90 -27.50
N ASP A 23 27.91 -6.63 -27.66
CA ASP A 23 26.66 -6.23 -27.04
C ASP A 23 27.00 -6.00 -25.57
N ASN A 24 27.01 -4.75 -25.14
CA ASN A 24 27.15 -4.43 -23.75
C ASN A 24 25.92 -5.02 -23.07
N PHE A 25 26.08 -6.17 -22.41
CA PHE A 25 25.01 -6.82 -21.62
C PHE A 25 24.49 -5.95 -20.48
N LEU A 26 25.19 -4.85 -20.16
CA LEU A 26 24.81 -3.92 -19.10
C LEU A 26 24.02 -2.75 -19.68
N PRO A 27 22.92 -2.34 -19.01
CA PRO A 27 22.12 -1.20 -19.45
C PRO A 27 22.92 0.10 -19.40
N ASN A 28 22.72 0.99 -20.37
CA ASN A 28 23.28 2.33 -20.37
C ASN A 28 22.42 3.29 -19.53
N ILE A 29 22.57 3.19 -18.21
CA ILE A 29 21.79 4.00 -17.26
C ILE A 29 22.16 5.49 -17.37
N ALA A 30 23.39 5.82 -17.75
CA ALA A 30 23.84 7.22 -17.83
C ALA A 30 23.05 7.99 -18.91
N GLU A 31 22.85 7.42 -20.09
CA GLU A 31 22.06 8.02 -21.18
C GLU A 31 20.59 8.20 -20.75
N LEU A 32 19.98 7.18 -20.13
CA LEU A 32 18.63 7.27 -19.59
C LEU A 32 18.49 8.45 -18.62
N VAL A 33 19.47 8.64 -17.73
CA VAL A 33 19.47 9.73 -16.76
C VAL A 33 19.60 11.10 -17.43
N GLU A 34 20.49 11.23 -18.44
CA GLU A 34 20.64 12.47 -19.21
C GLU A 34 19.32 12.88 -19.88
N ASP A 35 18.61 11.91 -20.48
CA ASP A 35 17.38 12.15 -21.20
C ASP A 35 16.19 12.49 -20.29
N THR A 36 16.13 11.91 -19.08
CA THR A 36 14.91 11.96 -18.25
C THR A 36 15.00 12.88 -17.05
N SER A 37 16.22 13.19 -16.56
CA SER A 37 16.39 13.92 -15.29
C SER A 37 15.86 15.35 -15.30
N SER A 38 15.73 15.98 -16.47
CA SER A 38 15.22 17.35 -16.60
C SER A 38 13.76 17.50 -16.19
N ALA A 39 12.98 16.42 -16.24
CA ALA A 39 11.57 16.40 -15.89
C ALA A 39 11.31 15.82 -14.47
N VAL A 40 12.36 15.38 -13.76
CA VAL A 40 12.27 15.00 -12.34
C VAL A 40 12.44 16.25 -11.48
N VAL A 41 11.60 16.44 -10.49
CA VAL A 41 11.54 17.67 -9.70
C VAL A 41 11.64 17.40 -8.21
N ASN A 42 12.14 18.38 -7.47
CA ASN A 42 12.01 18.44 -6.02
C ASN A 42 10.67 19.05 -5.65
N VAL A 43 9.97 18.41 -4.72
CA VAL A 43 8.72 18.88 -4.14
C VAL A 43 9.01 19.32 -2.70
N SER A 44 9.03 20.63 -2.47
CA SER A 44 9.19 21.22 -1.15
C SER A 44 7.85 21.69 -0.62
N VAL A 45 7.53 21.35 0.63
CA VAL A 45 6.28 21.73 1.28
C VAL A 45 6.52 22.48 2.58
N ILE A 46 5.70 23.48 2.86
CA ILE A 46 5.66 24.20 4.12
C ILE A 46 4.38 23.79 4.84
N LYS A 47 4.51 23.28 6.07
CA LYS A 47 3.40 22.95 6.97
C LYS A 47 3.39 23.93 8.13
N THR A 48 2.22 24.47 8.46
CA THR A 48 2.06 25.31 9.65
C THR A 48 1.51 24.48 10.80
N VAL A 49 2.36 24.11 11.75
CA VAL A 49 1.96 23.33 12.92
C VAL A 49 1.62 24.29 14.08
N LYS A 50 0.37 24.26 14.53
CA LYS A 50 -0.03 24.89 15.79
C LYS A 50 0.53 24.06 16.94
N SER A 51 1.47 24.61 17.68
CA SER A 51 2.07 23.96 18.84
C SER A 51 1.01 23.75 19.92
N GLN A 52 0.34 22.60 19.93
CA GLN A 52 -0.29 22.08 21.13
C GLN A 52 0.80 21.34 21.91
N ALA A 53 1.14 21.84 23.09
CA ALA A 53 2.03 21.17 24.03
C ALA A 53 1.40 19.81 24.43
N ARG A 54 1.73 18.76 23.68
CA ARG A 54 1.42 17.38 24.10
C ARG A 54 2.58 16.94 25.01
N HIS A 55 2.36 17.04 26.30
CA HIS A 55 3.09 16.23 27.27
C HIS A 55 2.60 14.78 27.04
N SER A 56 3.38 13.98 26.35
CA SER A 56 3.25 12.53 26.38
C SER A 56 4.03 12.02 27.57
N PRO A 57 3.38 11.47 28.62
CA PRO A 57 4.08 10.94 29.79
C PRO A 57 4.69 9.56 29.57
N PHE A 58 4.58 8.96 28.36
CA PHE A 58 5.08 7.62 28.10
C PHE A 58 5.94 7.56 26.82
N PRO A 59 7.19 7.05 26.92
CA PRO A 59 7.96 6.64 25.75
C PRO A 59 7.37 5.32 25.27
N GLY A 60 6.78 5.30 24.04
CA GLY A 60 6.29 4.07 23.41
C GLY A 60 4.89 4.13 22.83
N SER A 61 4.24 5.30 22.74
CA SER A 61 2.95 5.40 22.03
C SER A 61 3.13 5.11 20.53
N PRO A 62 2.27 4.28 19.90
CA PRO A 62 2.29 4.11 18.44
C PRO A 62 2.01 5.46 17.79
N ARG A 63 3.00 5.99 17.07
CA ARG A 63 2.85 7.17 16.21
C ARG A 63 2.03 6.75 14.99
N GLY A 64 1.09 7.60 14.60
CA GLY A 64 0.28 7.36 13.42
C GLY A 64 1.15 7.37 12.17
N PHE A 65 0.89 6.45 11.29
CA PHE A 65 1.53 6.13 10.01
C PHE A 65 3.04 5.77 10.02
N PRO A 66 3.40 4.66 9.37
CA PRO A 66 4.80 4.21 9.24
C PRO A 66 5.71 5.19 8.51
N PHE A 67 5.16 6.25 7.93
CA PHE A 67 5.86 7.28 7.18
C PHE A 67 6.36 8.45 8.04
N ASP A 68 5.75 8.73 9.19
CA ASP A 68 6.11 9.88 10.02
C ASP A 68 7.55 9.78 10.56
N ASP A 69 8.00 8.58 10.90
CA ASP A 69 9.37 8.37 11.40
C ASP A 69 10.43 8.44 10.30
N PHE A 70 10.05 8.24 9.04
CA PHE A 70 10.96 8.28 7.89
C PHE A 70 11.32 9.72 7.48
N PHE A 71 10.45 10.69 7.76
CA PHE A 71 10.63 12.09 7.38
C PHE A 71 10.97 13.04 8.52
N ASN A 72 10.87 12.60 9.78
CA ASN A 72 11.19 13.44 10.95
C ASN A 72 12.65 13.29 11.37
N PHE A 73 13.53 14.16 10.88
CA PHE A 73 14.86 14.34 11.47
C PHE A 73 14.77 15.23 12.70
N PRO A 74 15.39 14.85 13.85
CA PRO A 74 15.44 15.69 15.04
C PRO A 74 16.47 16.82 14.82
N PHE A 75 16.01 18.03 14.54
CA PHE A 75 16.76 19.23 14.86
C PHE A 75 16.23 19.75 16.18
N GLU A 76 17.06 19.63 17.22
CA GLU A 76 16.81 20.27 18.50
C GLU A 76 16.91 21.79 18.35
N GLU A 77 15.89 22.54 18.85
CA GLU A 77 16.10 23.75 19.62
C GLU A 77 14.82 24.37 20.20
N PRO A 78 14.88 25.36 21.16
CA PRO A 78 14.04 25.36 22.34
C PRO A 78 12.83 26.30 22.28
N LYS A 79 11.88 25.97 23.14
CA LYS A 79 10.74 26.71 23.73
C LYS A 79 10.54 28.17 23.30
N GLN A 80 9.49 28.38 22.46
CA GLN A 80 8.55 29.51 22.62
C GLN A 80 7.31 29.26 21.75
N GLN A 81 6.12 29.55 22.29
CA GLN A 81 4.82 29.45 21.64
C GLN A 81 4.79 30.38 20.41
N LYS A 82 4.97 29.83 19.21
CA LYS A 82 4.66 30.47 17.92
C LYS A 82 4.30 29.37 16.93
N GLU A 83 3.39 29.68 16.02
CA GLU A 83 3.14 28.84 14.84
C GLU A 83 4.48 28.51 14.20
N ARG A 84 4.82 27.25 14.12
CA ARG A 84 6.11 26.78 13.61
C ARG A 84 5.90 26.32 12.19
N LYS A 85 6.59 26.94 11.24
CA LYS A 85 6.67 26.47 9.86
C LYS A 85 7.69 25.33 9.81
N ILE A 86 7.23 24.12 9.45
CA ILE A 86 8.12 22.98 9.22
C ILE A 86 8.24 22.81 7.71
N SER A 87 9.45 22.69 7.21
CA SER A 87 9.71 22.36 5.80
C SER A 87 10.01 20.86 5.70
N SER A 88 9.28 20.17 4.84
CA SER A 88 9.54 18.78 4.44
C SER A 88 9.48 18.71 2.91
N GLY A 89 9.85 17.57 2.33
CA GLY A 89 9.79 17.44 0.89
C GLY A 89 10.11 16.04 0.40
N GLY A 90 9.93 15.85 -0.88
CA GLY A 90 10.18 14.63 -1.62
C GLY A 90 10.52 14.95 -3.06
N SER A 91 10.25 14.00 -3.91
CA SER A 91 10.40 14.12 -5.37
C SER A 91 9.04 14.12 -6.06
N GLY A 92 9.05 14.54 -7.31
CA GLY A 92 7.95 14.43 -8.24
C GLY A 92 8.47 14.32 -9.65
N PHE A 93 7.58 14.23 -10.61
CA PHE A 93 7.94 14.30 -12.03
C PHE A 93 6.82 14.91 -12.86
N ILE A 94 7.22 15.64 -13.90
CA ILE A 94 6.31 16.32 -14.81
C ILE A 94 5.80 15.31 -15.83
N ILE A 95 4.49 15.27 -16.05
CA ILE A 95 3.81 14.33 -16.95
C ILE A 95 3.19 15.00 -18.19
N SER A 96 3.29 16.33 -18.27
CA SER A 96 2.80 17.08 -19.45
C SER A 96 3.46 18.45 -19.54
N GLY A 97 3.70 18.94 -20.76
CA GLY A 97 4.35 20.23 -21.00
C GLY A 97 3.64 21.42 -20.39
N ASP A 98 2.32 21.33 -20.18
CA ASP A 98 1.52 22.36 -19.51
C ASP A 98 1.68 22.38 -17.98
N GLY A 99 2.50 21.49 -17.39
CA GLY A 99 2.94 21.53 -16.00
C GLY A 99 2.12 20.71 -15.00
N TYR A 100 1.52 19.59 -15.39
CA TYR A 100 1.03 18.60 -14.45
C TYR A 100 2.18 17.77 -13.88
N ILE A 101 2.15 17.51 -12.56
CA ILE A 101 3.21 16.84 -11.82
C ILE A 101 2.60 15.76 -10.95
N LEU A 102 3.21 14.58 -10.94
CA LEU A 102 2.88 13.48 -10.02
C LEU A 102 3.87 13.43 -8.87
N THR A 103 3.33 13.12 -7.69
CA THR A 103 4.09 12.85 -6.47
C THR A 103 3.24 11.95 -5.54
N ASN A 104 3.73 11.64 -4.34
CA ASN A 104 2.94 10.94 -3.33
C ASN A 104 2.04 11.89 -2.54
N HIS A 105 0.91 11.35 -2.05
CA HIS A 105 0.03 12.05 -1.12
C HIS A 105 0.78 12.46 0.15
N HIS A 106 1.52 11.53 0.79
CA HIS A 106 2.23 11.81 2.05
C HIS A 106 3.27 12.93 1.93
N VAL A 107 3.82 13.18 0.73
CA VAL A 107 4.75 14.31 0.47
C VAL A 107 4.03 15.63 0.62
N VAL A 108 2.78 15.74 0.14
CA VAL A 108 2.01 17.01 0.09
C VAL A 108 0.91 17.11 1.14
N ALA A 109 0.69 16.07 1.95
CA ALA A 109 -0.32 16.05 2.99
C ALA A 109 -0.13 17.23 3.96
N GLU A 110 -1.23 17.92 4.30
CA GLU A 110 -1.25 19.09 5.19
C GLU A 110 -0.37 20.28 4.74
N ALA A 111 0.09 20.29 3.47
CA ALA A 111 0.88 21.40 2.94
C ALA A 111 0.05 22.69 2.89
N THR A 112 0.60 23.78 3.45
CA THR A 112 0.05 25.15 3.28
C THR A 112 0.62 25.82 2.05
N GLU A 113 1.82 25.41 1.62
CA GLU A 113 2.46 25.90 0.40
C GLU A 113 3.30 24.78 -0.21
N ILE A 114 3.25 24.66 -1.53
CA ILE A 114 4.00 23.67 -2.32
C ILE A 114 4.86 24.41 -3.32
N VAL A 115 6.17 24.15 -3.31
CA VAL A 115 7.15 24.71 -4.24
C VAL A 115 7.82 23.56 -4.99
N ILE A 116 7.84 23.67 -6.30
CA ILE A 116 8.51 22.75 -7.22
C ILE A 116 9.81 23.39 -7.66
N SER A 117 10.92 22.67 -7.47
CA SER A 117 12.22 23.11 -7.99
C SER A 117 12.70 22.15 -9.07
N LEU A 118 13.00 22.67 -10.26
CA LEU A 118 13.55 21.93 -11.38
C LEU A 118 15.08 21.74 -11.22
N ASN A 119 15.65 20.87 -12.06
CA ASN A 119 17.09 20.61 -12.09
C ASN A 119 17.93 21.87 -12.43
N ASP A 120 17.41 22.74 -13.27
CA ASP A 120 18.02 24.00 -13.68
C ASP A 120 17.84 25.13 -12.64
N ARG A 121 17.29 24.80 -11.46
CA ARG A 121 17.02 25.69 -10.32
C ARG A 121 15.85 26.67 -10.53
N ARG A 122 15.05 26.54 -11.59
CA ARG A 122 13.80 27.28 -11.67
C ARG A 122 12.85 26.77 -10.59
N GLU A 123 12.15 27.68 -9.94
CA GLU A 123 11.17 27.38 -8.88
C GLU A 123 9.78 27.85 -9.29
N PHE A 124 8.80 27.01 -9.04
CA PHE A 124 7.39 27.29 -9.35
C PHE A 124 6.53 27.01 -8.12
N LYS A 125 5.57 27.89 -7.86
CA LYS A 125 4.52 27.59 -6.89
C LYS A 125 3.52 26.64 -7.53
N ALA A 126 3.24 25.52 -6.85
CA ALA A 126 2.29 24.52 -7.32
C ALA A 126 0.96 24.60 -6.59
N THR A 127 -0.10 24.28 -7.32
CA THR A 127 -1.45 24.07 -6.78
C THR A 127 -1.74 22.58 -6.69
N LEU A 128 -2.26 22.11 -5.56
CA LEU A 128 -2.77 20.76 -5.42
C LEU A 128 -4.09 20.64 -6.17
N ILE A 129 -4.13 19.82 -7.23
CA ILE A 129 -5.36 19.52 -7.99
C ILE A 129 -6.22 18.53 -7.22
N GLY A 130 -5.57 17.51 -6.65
CA GLY A 130 -6.18 16.52 -5.78
C GLY A 130 -5.16 15.54 -5.28
N SER A 131 -5.48 14.87 -4.18
CA SER A 131 -4.67 13.79 -3.66
C SER A 131 -5.53 12.73 -2.99
N ASP A 132 -5.01 11.52 -2.92
CA ASP A 132 -5.71 10.40 -2.35
C ASP A 132 -4.79 9.59 -1.40
N GLU A 133 -5.16 9.57 -0.14
CA GLU A 133 -4.39 8.93 0.94
C GLU A 133 -4.27 7.42 0.72
N LYS A 134 -5.35 6.75 0.29
CA LYS A 134 -5.39 5.28 0.16
C LYS A 134 -4.56 4.74 -1.01
N SER A 135 -4.31 5.54 -2.05
CA SER A 135 -3.40 5.20 -3.16
C SER A 135 -2.04 5.85 -3.03
N ASP A 136 -1.89 6.75 -2.06
CA ASP A 136 -0.68 7.56 -1.87
C ASP A 136 -0.24 8.32 -3.14
N VAL A 137 -1.21 8.85 -3.91
CA VAL A 137 -0.99 9.59 -5.15
C VAL A 137 -1.49 11.02 -5.00
N ALA A 138 -0.71 11.98 -5.48
CA ALA A 138 -1.10 13.39 -5.58
C ALA A 138 -0.80 13.95 -6.97
N LEU A 139 -1.73 14.77 -7.47
CA LEU A 139 -1.61 15.51 -8.72
C LEU A 139 -1.46 17.01 -8.42
N LEU A 140 -0.36 17.57 -8.87
CA LEU A 140 -0.04 18.99 -8.75
C LEU A 140 -0.10 19.68 -10.12
N LYS A 141 -0.23 21.00 -10.11
CA LYS A 141 -0.18 21.86 -11.29
C LYS A 141 0.67 23.08 -11.00
N VAL A 142 1.64 23.34 -11.87
CA VAL A 142 2.33 24.61 -11.93
C VAL A 142 1.77 25.43 -13.09
N ASN A 143 1.65 26.73 -12.91
CA ASN A 143 1.24 27.66 -13.96
C ASN A 143 2.49 28.33 -14.52
N THR A 144 2.72 28.11 -15.79
CA THR A 144 3.83 28.70 -16.54
C THR A 144 3.41 28.89 -18.00
N ASP A 145 3.97 29.90 -18.65
CA ASP A 145 3.80 30.15 -20.09
C ASP A 145 4.85 29.38 -20.90
N GLU A 146 5.81 28.71 -20.24
CA GLU A 146 6.84 27.90 -20.85
C GLU A 146 6.39 26.46 -20.99
N ASP A 147 6.78 25.80 -22.09
CA ASP A 147 6.62 24.36 -22.25
C ASP A 147 7.68 23.65 -21.41
N LEU A 148 7.23 22.84 -20.44
CA LEU A 148 8.12 22.14 -19.52
C LEU A 148 8.53 20.77 -20.07
N PRO A 149 9.76 20.29 -19.77
CA PRO A 149 10.12 18.91 -20.06
C PRO A 149 9.20 17.97 -19.29
N TYR A 150 8.77 16.89 -19.89
CA TYR A 150 7.89 15.89 -19.26
C TYR A 150 8.34 14.47 -19.60
N LEU A 151 7.89 13.51 -18.79
CA LEU A 151 8.22 12.09 -18.94
C LEU A 151 7.09 11.33 -19.63
N GLU A 152 7.48 10.38 -20.47
CA GLU A 152 6.57 9.41 -21.06
C GLU A 152 6.18 8.36 -20.01
N LEU A 153 4.88 8.08 -19.91
CA LEU A 153 4.36 7.04 -19.04
C LEU A 153 4.35 5.70 -19.78
N GLY A 154 5.04 4.72 -19.23
CA GLY A 154 5.11 3.36 -19.76
C GLY A 154 3.93 2.49 -19.35
N ASN A 155 4.07 1.18 -19.53
CA ASN A 155 3.06 0.19 -19.17
C ASN A 155 3.57 -0.70 -18.02
N SER A 156 3.10 -0.45 -16.80
CA SER A 156 3.48 -1.22 -15.62
C SER A 156 2.94 -2.66 -15.60
N ASP A 157 1.97 -3.00 -16.45
CA ASP A 157 1.44 -4.36 -16.53
C ASP A 157 2.39 -5.28 -17.33
N GLU A 158 3.20 -4.73 -18.22
CA GLU A 158 4.15 -5.46 -19.08
C GLU A 158 5.49 -5.80 -18.40
N ILE A 159 5.84 -5.12 -17.30
CA ILE A 159 7.08 -5.41 -16.57
C ILE A 159 7.08 -6.84 -16.03
N ARG A 160 8.26 -7.44 -15.93
CA ARG A 160 8.46 -8.80 -15.44
C ARG A 160 9.41 -8.80 -14.25
N VAL A 161 9.27 -9.77 -13.38
CA VAL A 161 10.26 -10.03 -12.34
C VAL A 161 11.62 -10.31 -13.00
N GLY A 162 12.67 -9.61 -12.54
CA GLY A 162 14.02 -9.64 -13.11
C GLY A 162 14.33 -8.52 -14.12
N ASP A 163 13.35 -7.75 -14.58
CA ASP A 163 13.60 -6.60 -15.46
C ASP A 163 14.35 -5.51 -14.68
N TRP A 164 15.34 -4.87 -15.32
CA TRP A 164 16.06 -3.73 -14.75
C TRP A 164 15.17 -2.52 -14.63
N VAL A 165 15.34 -1.80 -13.51
CA VAL A 165 14.62 -0.56 -13.22
C VAL A 165 15.54 0.47 -12.58
N VAL A 166 15.24 1.76 -12.81
CA VAL A 166 16.04 2.88 -12.33
C VAL A 166 15.13 3.87 -11.63
N ALA A 167 15.47 4.25 -10.40
CA ALA A 167 14.81 5.33 -9.69
C ALA A 167 15.66 6.60 -9.76
N ILE A 168 14.99 7.72 -10.00
CA ILE A 168 15.59 9.05 -9.93
C ILE A 168 14.80 9.85 -8.91
N GLY A 169 15.51 10.47 -7.96
CA GLY A 169 14.92 11.37 -6.98
C GLY A 169 15.71 12.65 -6.88
N SER A 170 15.12 13.68 -6.27
CA SER A 170 15.76 14.97 -6.00
C SER A 170 15.71 15.27 -4.49
N PRO A 171 16.42 14.48 -3.65
CA PRO A 171 16.38 14.63 -2.21
C PRO A 171 17.04 15.95 -1.77
N TYR A 172 16.50 16.60 -0.75
CA TYR A 172 17.12 17.73 -0.02
C TYR A 172 17.53 18.96 -0.86
N ARG A 173 16.90 19.20 -2.03
CA ARG A 173 17.35 20.24 -2.98
C ARG A 173 18.81 20.05 -3.43
N LEU A 174 19.33 18.84 -3.25
CA LEU A 174 20.64 18.46 -3.77
C LEU A 174 20.46 17.91 -5.19
N ASN A 175 21.55 17.80 -5.93
CA ASN A 175 21.56 17.16 -7.25
C ASN A 175 20.93 15.77 -7.17
N PHE A 176 20.35 15.29 -8.31
CA PHE A 176 19.68 14.01 -8.39
C PHE A 176 20.43 12.85 -7.74
N SER A 177 19.67 11.97 -7.10
CA SER A 177 20.13 10.65 -6.71
C SER A 177 19.56 9.63 -7.67
N VAL A 178 20.43 8.83 -8.27
CA VAL A 178 20.07 7.74 -9.18
C VAL A 178 20.40 6.43 -8.49
N THR A 179 19.42 5.53 -8.47
CA THR A 179 19.63 4.16 -7.98
C THR A 179 19.03 3.17 -8.98
N ALA A 180 19.65 2.00 -9.12
CA ALA A 180 19.22 0.98 -10.06
C ALA A 180 19.13 -0.38 -9.37
N GLY A 181 18.27 -1.23 -9.87
CA GLY A 181 18.03 -2.59 -9.39
C GLY A 181 17.12 -3.34 -10.35
N ILE A 182 16.44 -4.35 -9.83
CA ILE A 182 15.51 -5.17 -10.59
C ILE A 182 14.13 -5.23 -9.95
N VAL A 183 13.13 -5.56 -10.73
CA VAL A 183 11.81 -5.92 -10.23
C VAL A 183 11.92 -7.24 -9.48
N SER A 184 11.63 -7.24 -8.18
CA SER A 184 11.67 -8.44 -7.32
C SER A 184 10.33 -9.15 -7.25
N ALA A 185 9.21 -8.42 -7.30
CA ALA A 185 7.85 -8.97 -7.32
C ALA A 185 6.85 -7.95 -7.90
N LYS A 186 5.64 -8.43 -8.23
CA LYS A 186 4.52 -7.61 -8.70
C LYS A 186 3.29 -7.82 -7.84
N SER A 187 2.40 -6.84 -7.83
CA SER A 187 1.08 -6.90 -7.17
C SER A 187 1.16 -7.27 -5.67
N ARG A 188 2.18 -6.73 -4.97
CA ARG A 188 2.29 -6.92 -3.52
C ARG A 188 1.28 -6.06 -2.80
N SER A 189 0.40 -6.67 -2.02
CA SER A 189 -0.43 -6.01 -1.02
C SER A 189 0.32 -5.98 0.32
N ILE A 190 0.23 -4.88 1.05
CA ILE A 190 0.80 -4.72 2.39
C ILE A 190 -0.36 -4.37 3.33
N PRO A 191 -1.01 -5.38 3.95
CA PRO A 191 -2.27 -5.18 4.67
C PRO A 191 -2.16 -4.26 5.90
N ASP A 192 -1.06 -4.31 6.63
CA ASP A 192 -0.91 -3.70 7.96
C ASP A 192 -0.58 -2.20 7.93
N GLN A 193 -0.53 -1.57 6.75
CA GLN A 193 -0.06 -0.19 6.59
C GLN A 193 -1.10 0.75 5.94
N GLY A 194 -2.39 0.39 5.96
CA GLY A 194 -3.44 1.22 5.32
C GLY A 194 -3.35 1.29 3.78
N THR A 195 -2.45 0.53 3.17
CA THR A 195 -2.13 0.54 1.74
C THR A 195 -2.71 -0.66 0.98
N SER A 196 -3.73 -1.30 1.55
CA SER A 196 -4.35 -2.52 1.00
C SER A 196 -4.91 -2.38 -0.41
N TYR A 197 -5.06 -1.14 -0.90
CA TYR A 197 -5.59 -0.85 -2.24
C TYR A 197 -4.51 -0.67 -3.31
N ILE A 198 -3.21 -0.73 -2.96
CA ILE A 198 -2.10 -0.49 -3.88
C ILE A 198 -1.47 -1.82 -4.28
N PRO A 199 -1.45 -2.18 -5.59
CA PRO A 199 -0.78 -3.38 -6.09
C PRO A 199 0.71 -3.10 -6.32
N PHE A 200 1.51 -2.92 -5.27
CA PHE A 200 2.90 -2.48 -5.37
C PHE A 200 3.77 -3.33 -6.29
N ILE A 201 4.65 -2.66 -7.02
CA ILE A 201 5.86 -3.24 -7.60
C ILE A 201 6.90 -3.27 -6.49
N GLN A 202 7.44 -4.45 -6.19
CA GLN A 202 8.58 -4.61 -5.28
C GLN A 202 9.87 -4.62 -6.10
N SER A 203 10.90 -3.90 -5.66
CA SER A 203 12.23 -3.88 -6.27
C SER A 203 13.33 -3.83 -5.21
N ASP A 204 14.56 -4.07 -5.61
CA ASP A 204 15.75 -3.86 -4.79
C ASP A 204 16.48 -2.52 -5.08
N VAL A 205 15.80 -1.62 -5.74
CA VAL A 205 16.26 -0.24 -5.95
C VAL A 205 16.35 0.48 -4.60
N ALA A 206 17.49 1.07 -4.31
CA ALA A 206 17.68 1.77 -3.04
C ALA A 206 16.84 3.07 -2.99
N ILE A 207 15.78 3.06 -2.21
CA ILE A 207 14.95 4.23 -1.91
C ILE A 207 15.34 4.76 -0.53
N ASN A 208 15.57 6.05 -0.46
CA ASN A 208 15.91 6.79 0.76
C ASN A 208 15.02 8.04 0.87
N PRO A 209 14.98 8.71 2.06
CA PRO A 209 14.25 9.97 2.22
C PRO A 209 14.59 10.96 1.12
N GLY A 210 13.56 11.45 0.44
CA GLY A 210 13.68 12.36 -0.69
C GLY A 210 13.44 11.74 -2.06
N ASN A 211 13.56 10.41 -2.24
CA ASN A 211 13.21 9.72 -3.49
C ASN A 211 11.71 9.43 -3.62
N SER A 212 10.97 9.44 -2.50
CA SER A 212 9.51 9.24 -2.51
C SER A 212 8.82 10.29 -3.36
N GLY A 213 7.86 9.86 -4.18
CA GLY A 213 7.17 10.68 -5.18
C GLY A 213 7.89 10.77 -6.52
N GLY A 214 9.19 10.39 -6.59
CA GLY A 214 9.96 10.33 -7.82
C GLY A 214 9.61 9.13 -8.69
N PRO A 215 9.98 9.15 -9.99
CA PRO A 215 9.68 8.10 -10.94
C PRO A 215 10.56 6.85 -10.75
N LEU A 216 9.98 5.68 -11.05
CA LEU A 216 10.71 4.45 -11.37
C LEU A 216 10.62 4.23 -12.89
N PHE A 217 11.75 4.05 -13.54
CA PHE A 217 11.86 3.88 -14.99
C PHE A 217 12.14 2.43 -15.38
N ASN A 218 11.68 2.05 -16.56
CA ASN A 218 12.23 0.93 -17.31
C ASN A 218 13.48 1.39 -18.09
N LEU A 219 14.17 0.45 -18.76
CA LEU A 219 15.37 0.78 -19.53
C LEU A 219 15.11 1.58 -20.83
N LYS A 220 13.87 1.84 -21.20
CA LYS A 220 13.50 2.71 -22.31
C LYS A 220 13.33 4.18 -21.90
N GLY A 221 13.50 4.49 -20.61
CA GLY A 221 13.23 5.82 -20.06
C GLY A 221 11.74 6.11 -19.83
N GLU A 222 10.87 5.10 -19.91
CA GLU A 222 9.45 5.23 -19.63
C GLU A 222 9.19 5.04 -18.13
N VAL A 223 8.33 5.87 -17.54
CA VAL A 223 7.93 5.76 -16.13
C VAL A 223 7.00 4.57 -15.94
N ILE A 224 7.37 3.62 -15.09
CA ILE A 224 6.56 2.44 -14.75
C ILE A 224 5.96 2.52 -13.35
N GLY A 225 6.29 3.56 -12.57
CA GLY A 225 5.68 3.76 -11.26
C GLY A 225 6.20 4.96 -10.48
N ILE A 226 5.59 5.21 -9.33
CA ILE A 226 5.93 6.26 -8.38
C ILE A 226 6.57 5.61 -7.15
N ASN A 227 7.81 5.95 -6.83
CA ASN A 227 8.49 5.44 -5.64
C ASN A 227 7.75 5.91 -4.39
N ALA A 228 7.39 5.00 -3.50
CA ALA A 228 6.57 5.32 -2.34
C ALA A 228 7.28 5.05 -1.02
N MET A 229 7.71 3.82 -0.77
CA MET A 229 8.18 3.40 0.54
C MET A 229 9.21 2.28 0.48
N ILE A 230 9.81 1.99 1.64
CA ILE A 230 10.67 0.82 1.86
C ILE A 230 10.07 -0.06 2.96
N TYR A 231 10.41 -1.35 2.94
CA TYR A 231 10.27 -2.19 4.12
C TYR A 231 11.49 -1.94 5.01
N SER A 232 11.25 -1.57 6.27
CA SER A 232 12.33 -1.28 7.20
C SER A 232 11.96 -1.61 8.62
N SER A 233 12.83 -2.29 9.34
CA SER A 233 12.72 -2.54 10.78
C SER A 233 13.51 -1.53 11.63
N GLY A 234 14.37 -0.74 11.01
CA GLY A 234 15.27 0.22 11.68
C GLY A 234 15.33 1.61 11.04
N GLY A 235 14.39 1.92 10.12
CA GLY A 235 14.31 3.21 9.43
C GLY A 235 15.22 3.37 8.21
N GLY A 236 16.09 2.39 7.90
CA GLY A 236 16.97 2.41 6.73
C GLY A 236 16.56 1.40 5.66
N TYR A 237 17.05 1.61 4.43
CA TYR A 237 16.87 0.68 3.33
C TYR A 237 17.48 -0.70 3.63
N MET A 238 16.69 -1.77 3.43
CA MET A 238 17.07 -3.17 3.71
C MET A 238 16.91 -4.08 2.48
N GLY A 239 16.99 -3.56 1.27
CA GLY A 239 16.88 -4.34 0.04
C GLY A 239 15.45 -4.53 -0.46
N ILE A 240 14.44 -3.88 0.13
CA ILE A 240 13.05 -4.01 -0.28
C ILE A 240 12.44 -2.61 -0.40
N SER A 241 12.06 -2.26 -1.62
CA SER A 241 11.37 -1.02 -1.97
C SER A 241 10.03 -1.31 -2.64
N PHE A 242 9.09 -0.40 -2.45
CA PHE A 242 7.74 -0.46 -3.01
C PHE A 242 7.45 0.77 -3.85
N THR A 243 6.93 0.50 -5.04
CA THR A 243 6.59 1.52 -6.05
C THR A 243 5.14 1.35 -6.47
N ILE A 244 4.39 2.44 -6.54
CA ILE A 244 3.00 2.47 -7.03
C ILE A 244 3.03 2.30 -8.54
N PRO A 245 2.37 1.28 -9.14
CA PRO A 245 2.37 1.07 -10.59
C PRO A 245 1.78 2.26 -11.34
N ILE A 246 2.40 2.64 -12.46
CA ILE A 246 1.95 3.84 -13.21
C ILE A 246 0.56 3.68 -13.81
N ASN A 247 0.17 2.48 -14.27
CA ASN A 247 -1.18 2.25 -14.79
C ASN A 247 -2.23 2.49 -13.69
N TYR A 248 -1.97 2.00 -12.45
CA TYR A 248 -2.84 2.27 -11.32
C TYR A 248 -2.87 3.76 -10.95
N ALA A 249 -1.70 4.42 -10.88
CA ALA A 249 -1.61 5.85 -10.62
C ALA A 249 -2.38 6.67 -11.67
N SER A 250 -2.30 6.29 -12.95
CA SER A 250 -3.01 6.98 -14.04
C SER A 250 -4.53 6.90 -13.91
N GLU A 251 -5.08 5.76 -13.45
CA GLU A 251 -6.51 5.62 -13.14
C GLU A 251 -6.94 6.59 -12.01
N ILE A 252 -6.10 6.73 -10.99
CA ILE A 252 -6.32 7.66 -9.87
C ILE A 252 -6.25 9.11 -10.35
N VAL A 253 -5.21 9.45 -11.12
CA VAL A 253 -5.00 10.79 -11.70
C VAL A 253 -6.20 11.22 -12.54
N ALA A 254 -6.73 10.32 -13.37
CA ALA A 254 -7.92 10.63 -14.18
C ALA A 254 -9.13 11.01 -13.32
N GLN A 255 -9.35 10.33 -12.19
CA GLN A 255 -10.42 10.67 -11.26
C GLN A 255 -10.13 12.00 -10.53
N LEU A 256 -8.90 12.19 -10.02
CA LEU A 256 -8.51 13.44 -9.35
C LEU A 256 -8.65 14.66 -10.27
N LYS A 257 -8.31 14.51 -11.55
CA LYS A 257 -8.42 15.60 -12.54
C LYS A 257 -9.87 15.94 -12.89
N ASN A 258 -10.75 14.94 -12.98
CA ASN A 258 -12.14 15.12 -13.38
C ASN A 258 -13.06 15.45 -12.22
N ASP A 259 -12.91 14.75 -11.10
CA ASP A 259 -13.87 14.74 -9.99
C ASP A 259 -13.28 15.33 -8.69
N GLY A 260 -11.95 15.52 -8.62
CA GLY A 260 -11.23 15.98 -7.43
C GLY A 260 -11.10 14.95 -6.32
N ILE A 261 -11.79 13.82 -6.43
CA ILE A 261 -11.82 12.73 -5.45
C ILE A 261 -11.73 11.37 -6.13
N VAL A 262 -11.32 10.34 -5.39
CA VAL A 262 -11.22 8.96 -5.88
C VAL A 262 -12.36 8.13 -5.29
N SER A 263 -13.21 7.59 -6.16
CA SER A 263 -14.29 6.68 -5.78
C SER A 263 -13.81 5.22 -5.80
N ARG A 264 -14.03 4.51 -4.71
CA ARG A 264 -13.66 3.09 -4.59
C ARG A 264 -14.86 2.20 -4.38
N GLY A 265 -14.79 1.02 -4.97
CA GLY A 265 -15.72 -0.05 -4.66
C GLY A 265 -15.52 -0.55 -3.23
N TRP A 266 -16.63 -0.93 -2.61
CA TRP A 266 -16.67 -1.49 -1.26
C TRP A 266 -17.56 -2.72 -1.21
N LEU A 267 -17.12 -3.73 -0.44
CA LEU A 267 -17.86 -4.98 -0.27
C LEU A 267 -18.47 -5.11 1.13
N GLY A 268 -17.77 -4.63 2.15
CA GLY A 268 -18.18 -4.71 3.54
C GLY A 268 -17.95 -6.09 4.16
N VAL A 269 -16.73 -6.60 3.94
CA VAL A 269 -16.26 -7.85 4.57
C VAL A 269 -14.89 -7.60 5.19
N SER A 270 -14.59 -8.30 6.28
CA SER A 270 -13.22 -8.55 6.69
C SER A 270 -12.77 -9.91 6.16
N VAL A 271 -11.54 -10.00 5.70
CA VAL A 271 -11.00 -11.23 5.12
C VAL A 271 -9.68 -11.60 5.78
N GLN A 272 -9.39 -12.90 5.78
CA GLN A 272 -8.12 -13.42 6.23
C GLN A 272 -7.54 -14.40 5.22
N GLU A 273 -6.25 -14.67 5.37
CA GLU A 273 -5.50 -15.59 4.52
C GLU A 273 -5.95 -17.04 4.73
N VAL A 274 -6.09 -17.79 3.64
CA VAL A 274 -6.39 -19.22 3.69
C VAL A 274 -5.08 -19.98 3.87
N THR A 275 -4.76 -20.36 5.10
CA THR A 275 -3.61 -21.20 5.41
C THR A 275 -3.84 -22.63 4.91
N LYS A 276 -2.77 -23.46 4.91
CA LYS A 276 -2.89 -24.88 4.54
C LYS A 276 -3.87 -25.62 5.44
N ASP A 277 -3.82 -25.39 6.75
CA ASP A 277 -4.68 -26.07 7.71
C ASP A 277 -6.15 -25.68 7.53
N LEU A 278 -6.42 -24.42 7.22
CA LEU A 278 -7.77 -23.95 6.85
C LEU A 278 -8.24 -24.57 5.54
N ALA A 279 -7.39 -24.63 4.51
CA ALA A 279 -7.74 -25.25 3.24
C ALA A 279 -8.10 -26.74 3.40
N ASP A 280 -7.34 -27.47 4.22
CA ASP A 280 -7.58 -28.88 4.53
C ASP A 280 -8.89 -29.06 5.32
N SER A 281 -9.15 -28.21 6.33
CA SER A 281 -10.38 -28.21 7.12
C SER A 281 -11.63 -27.92 6.29
N PHE A 282 -11.53 -26.98 5.36
CA PHE A 282 -12.63 -26.66 4.43
C PHE A 282 -12.74 -27.63 3.25
N LYS A 283 -11.78 -28.54 3.05
CA LYS A 283 -11.67 -29.44 1.88
C LYS A 283 -11.53 -28.67 0.57
N LEU A 284 -10.81 -27.54 0.61
CA LEU A 284 -10.58 -26.66 -0.54
C LEU A 284 -9.52 -27.20 -1.52
N GLY A 285 -8.72 -28.15 -1.09
CA GLY A 285 -7.63 -28.79 -1.85
C GLY A 285 -6.32 -28.03 -1.76
N ASN A 286 -6.27 -26.74 -2.16
CA ASN A 286 -5.08 -25.89 -2.09
C ASN A 286 -5.37 -24.58 -1.35
N PRO A 287 -4.42 -24.03 -0.58
CA PRO A 287 -4.56 -22.70 0.02
C PRO A 287 -4.71 -21.65 -1.07
N ARG A 288 -5.84 -21.00 -1.15
CA ARG A 288 -6.13 -19.91 -2.10
C ARG A 288 -7.43 -19.20 -1.72
N GLY A 289 -7.56 -17.97 -2.16
CA GLY A 289 -8.77 -17.19 -1.96
C GLY A 289 -8.71 -16.29 -0.72
N ALA A 290 -9.78 -15.55 -0.50
CA ALA A 290 -9.97 -14.69 0.67
C ALA A 290 -11.09 -15.30 1.53
N LEU A 291 -10.74 -15.78 2.73
CA LEU A 291 -11.70 -16.29 3.69
C LEU A 291 -12.45 -15.13 4.34
N ILE A 292 -13.77 -15.10 4.20
CA ILE A 292 -14.60 -14.10 4.86
C ILE A 292 -14.64 -14.42 6.36
N GLY A 293 -14.03 -13.55 7.07
CA GLY A 293 -14.07 -13.54 8.48
C GLY A 293 -15.36 -12.92 9.02
N ASN A 294 -15.75 -11.75 8.60
CA ASN A 294 -16.98 -11.08 8.98
C ASN A 294 -17.66 -10.40 7.80
N VAL A 295 -18.99 -10.35 7.84
CA VAL A 295 -19.83 -9.61 6.89
C VAL A 295 -20.53 -8.49 7.64
N LEU A 296 -20.27 -7.25 7.27
CA LEU A 296 -20.86 -6.08 7.91
C LEU A 296 -22.35 -5.97 7.61
N LYS A 297 -23.13 -5.64 8.63
CA LYS A 297 -24.59 -5.45 8.51
C LYS A 297 -24.92 -4.29 7.56
N GLY A 298 -25.88 -4.46 6.69
CA GLY A 298 -26.27 -3.47 5.68
C GLY A 298 -25.34 -3.39 4.47
N SER A 299 -24.23 -4.12 4.47
CA SER A 299 -23.22 -4.10 3.42
C SER A 299 -23.68 -4.70 2.09
N PRO A 300 -22.97 -4.40 0.99
CA PRO A 300 -23.14 -5.10 -0.29
C PRO A 300 -22.97 -6.61 -0.19
N ALA A 301 -22.04 -7.08 0.64
CA ALA A 301 -21.79 -8.49 0.87
C ALA A 301 -23.00 -9.19 1.51
N GLU A 302 -23.55 -8.60 2.58
CA GLU A 302 -24.75 -9.13 3.25
C GLU A 302 -25.94 -9.18 2.27
N LYS A 303 -26.20 -8.07 1.55
CA LYS A 303 -27.29 -8.00 0.56
C LYS A 303 -27.14 -9.02 -0.57
N ALA A 304 -25.92 -9.38 -0.92
CA ALA A 304 -25.62 -10.42 -1.90
C ALA A 304 -25.74 -11.86 -1.33
N GLY A 305 -25.83 -12.01 -0.01
CA GLY A 305 -25.91 -13.32 0.66
C GLY A 305 -24.55 -14.00 0.86
N LEU A 306 -23.46 -13.23 0.90
CA LEU A 306 -22.17 -13.68 1.38
C LEU A 306 -22.26 -13.92 2.89
N LYS A 307 -21.49 -14.87 3.41
CA LYS A 307 -21.54 -15.30 4.81
C LYS A 307 -20.15 -15.48 5.37
N ASN A 308 -20.03 -15.39 6.68
CA ASN A 308 -18.83 -15.78 7.41
C ASN A 308 -18.48 -17.25 7.06
N GLY A 309 -17.20 -17.53 6.86
CA GLY A 309 -16.71 -18.84 6.43
C GLY A 309 -16.75 -19.10 4.91
N ASP A 310 -17.26 -18.19 4.09
CA ASP A 310 -17.09 -18.28 2.63
C ASP A 310 -15.64 -18.00 2.25
N VAL A 311 -15.10 -18.74 1.29
CA VAL A 311 -13.82 -18.40 0.66
C VAL A 311 -14.09 -17.82 -0.72
N ILE A 312 -13.73 -16.56 -0.96
CA ILE A 312 -13.87 -15.93 -2.27
C ILE A 312 -12.69 -16.35 -3.14
N LEU A 313 -12.98 -17.12 -4.21
CA LEU A 313 -11.97 -17.68 -5.13
C LEU A 313 -11.73 -16.78 -6.34
N SER A 314 -12.75 -16.04 -6.77
CA SER A 314 -12.61 -15.01 -7.80
C SER A 314 -13.67 -13.92 -7.62
N PHE A 315 -13.33 -12.69 -8.03
CA PHE A 315 -14.22 -11.54 -8.02
C PHE A 315 -14.08 -10.79 -9.35
N ASN A 316 -15.19 -10.46 -9.99
CA ASN A 316 -15.21 -9.83 -11.33
C ASN A 316 -14.29 -10.56 -12.34
N LYS A 317 -14.37 -11.88 -12.43
CA LYS A 317 -13.55 -12.77 -13.28
C LYS A 317 -12.05 -12.80 -12.97
N GLN A 318 -11.57 -12.03 -11.99
CA GLN A 318 -10.18 -12.04 -11.52
C GLN A 318 -10.02 -13.08 -10.41
N LYS A 319 -9.00 -13.93 -10.52
CA LYS A 319 -8.70 -14.95 -9.50
C LYS A 319 -8.16 -14.28 -8.24
N ILE A 320 -8.51 -14.82 -7.08
CA ILE A 320 -7.99 -14.44 -5.78
C ILE A 320 -7.10 -15.59 -5.32
N VAL A 321 -5.81 -15.31 -5.19
CA VAL A 321 -4.82 -16.27 -4.70
C VAL A 321 -4.55 -16.00 -3.23
N TYR A 322 -4.31 -14.75 -2.88
CA TYR A 322 -4.09 -14.28 -1.51
C TYR A 322 -5.26 -13.40 -1.07
N SER A 323 -5.50 -13.35 0.24
CA SER A 323 -6.59 -12.51 0.79
C SER A 323 -6.46 -11.04 0.39
N GLY A 324 -5.23 -10.53 0.32
CA GLY A 324 -4.91 -9.16 -0.11
C GLY A 324 -5.28 -8.82 -1.56
N ASP A 325 -5.55 -9.81 -2.42
CA ASP A 325 -6.00 -9.57 -3.80
C ASP A 325 -7.44 -8.99 -3.83
N LEU A 326 -8.28 -9.34 -2.84
CA LEU A 326 -9.68 -8.93 -2.83
C LEU A 326 -9.86 -7.41 -2.71
N PRO A 327 -9.22 -6.69 -1.77
CA PRO A 327 -9.31 -5.24 -1.70
C PRO A 327 -8.80 -4.55 -2.98
N LEU A 328 -7.72 -5.07 -3.59
CA LEU A 328 -7.17 -4.54 -4.84
C LEU A 328 -8.18 -4.62 -5.99
N ILE A 329 -8.87 -5.75 -6.09
CA ILE A 329 -9.87 -5.99 -7.15
C ILE A 329 -11.13 -5.18 -6.89
N VAL A 330 -11.68 -5.24 -5.66
CA VAL A 330 -12.93 -4.57 -5.29
C VAL A 330 -12.78 -3.05 -5.38
N GLY A 331 -11.67 -2.49 -4.87
CA GLY A 331 -11.40 -1.05 -4.85
C GLY A 331 -11.36 -0.40 -6.25
N ARG A 332 -11.00 -1.15 -7.30
CA ARG A 332 -10.97 -0.67 -8.69
C ARG A 332 -12.32 -0.76 -9.41
N ILE A 333 -13.31 -1.44 -8.82
CA ILE A 333 -14.64 -1.55 -9.42
C ILE A 333 -15.43 -0.28 -9.09
N LYS A 334 -16.00 0.33 -10.14
CA LYS A 334 -16.86 1.50 -9.96
C LYS A 334 -18.05 1.13 -9.05
N PRO A 335 -18.34 1.93 -8.01
CA PRO A 335 -19.55 1.73 -7.19
C PRO A 335 -20.81 1.55 -8.03
N GLU A 336 -21.80 0.85 -7.49
CA GLU A 336 -23.08 0.49 -8.12
C GLU A 336 -22.96 -0.56 -9.26
N THR A 337 -21.74 -0.99 -9.62
CA THR A 337 -21.53 -2.06 -10.61
C THR A 337 -21.86 -3.42 -10.01
N THR A 338 -22.61 -4.24 -10.76
CA THR A 338 -22.88 -5.63 -10.37
C THR A 338 -21.89 -6.56 -11.03
N VAL A 339 -21.23 -7.38 -10.23
CA VAL A 339 -20.19 -8.33 -10.66
C VAL A 339 -20.43 -9.73 -10.11
N ASP A 340 -19.80 -10.73 -10.72
CA ASP A 340 -19.85 -12.11 -10.25
C ASP A 340 -18.71 -12.38 -9.26
N ALA A 341 -19.04 -13.01 -8.13
CA ALA A 341 -18.12 -13.62 -7.18
C ALA A 341 -18.25 -15.14 -7.27
N LEU A 342 -17.13 -15.85 -7.41
CA LEU A 342 -17.07 -17.29 -7.22
C LEU A 342 -16.61 -17.54 -5.79
N ILE A 343 -17.44 -18.20 -4.99
CA ILE A 343 -17.16 -18.55 -3.61
C ILE A 343 -17.11 -20.06 -3.43
N PHE A 344 -16.40 -20.49 -2.38
CA PHE A 344 -16.44 -21.84 -1.87
C PHE A 344 -17.14 -21.82 -0.51
N ARG A 345 -18.25 -22.57 -0.37
CA ARG A 345 -19.07 -22.65 0.84
C ARG A 345 -19.44 -24.09 1.11
N SER A 346 -19.08 -24.63 2.28
CA SER A 346 -19.43 -25.98 2.71
C SER A 346 -19.07 -27.07 1.68
N GLY A 347 -17.87 -27.00 1.09
CA GLY A 347 -17.39 -27.98 0.12
C GLY A 347 -17.86 -27.78 -1.32
N ILE A 348 -18.60 -26.71 -1.64
CA ILE A 348 -19.20 -26.50 -2.97
C ILE A 348 -18.86 -25.10 -3.49
N GLU A 349 -18.46 -25.01 -4.75
CA GLU A 349 -18.31 -23.73 -5.44
C GLU A 349 -19.69 -23.17 -5.83
N LYS A 350 -19.89 -21.88 -5.55
CA LYS A 350 -21.12 -21.13 -5.88
C LYS A 350 -20.79 -19.79 -6.53
N LYS A 351 -21.57 -19.39 -7.53
CA LYS A 351 -21.54 -18.04 -8.08
C LYS A 351 -22.57 -17.16 -7.37
N ILE A 352 -22.14 -16.00 -6.94
CA ILE A 352 -22.98 -14.98 -6.29
C ILE A 352 -22.81 -13.68 -7.06
N ARG A 353 -23.90 -13.00 -7.39
CA ARG A 353 -23.85 -11.65 -7.96
C ARG A 353 -23.84 -10.62 -6.84
N VAL A 354 -22.89 -9.73 -6.88
CA VAL A 354 -22.67 -8.69 -5.87
C VAL A 354 -22.74 -7.32 -6.53
N LYS A 355 -23.60 -6.45 -6.03
CA LYS A 355 -23.62 -5.05 -6.39
C LYS A 355 -22.64 -4.33 -5.46
N VAL A 356 -21.51 -3.88 -6.01
CA VAL A 356 -20.43 -3.22 -5.25
C VAL A 356 -20.91 -1.86 -4.74
N GLY A 357 -20.73 -1.58 -3.47
CA GLY A 357 -21.04 -0.27 -2.87
C GLY A 357 -19.90 0.74 -3.03
N MET A 358 -20.09 1.92 -2.49
CA MET A 358 -19.06 2.95 -2.39
C MET A 358 -18.35 2.84 -1.03
N LEU A 359 -17.02 2.92 -1.04
CA LEU A 359 -16.26 3.06 0.19
C LEU A 359 -16.43 4.51 0.69
N GLU A 360 -17.17 4.69 1.77
CA GLU A 360 -17.33 6.00 2.42
C GLU A 360 -16.14 6.28 3.33
N GLU A 361 -15.64 7.50 3.33
CA GLU A 361 -14.61 7.92 4.28
C GLU A 361 -15.24 8.15 5.66
N ILE A 362 -14.89 7.30 6.60
CA ILE A 362 -15.27 7.48 8.01
C ILE A 362 -14.36 8.58 8.59
N LYS A 363 -14.92 9.74 8.89
CA LYS A 363 -14.19 10.81 9.61
C LYS A 363 -13.78 10.31 10.98
N LYS A 364 -12.48 10.28 11.27
CA LYS A 364 -11.90 9.88 12.57
C LYS A 364 -12.36 10.85 13.68
N GLU A 365 -13.18 10.39 14.61
CA GLU A 365 -13.43 11.08 15.88
C GLU A 365 -12.46 10.57 16.97
N LYS A 366 -12.07 11.49 17.85
CA LYS A 366 -11.05 11.26 18.89
C LYS A 366 -11.51 10.28 19.96
N VAL A 367 -10.67 9.31 20.28
CA VAL A 367 -10.87 8.29 21.33
C VAL A 367 -10.48 8.85 22.71
N ILE A 368 -11.34 8.60 23.71
CA ILE A 368 -11.10 8.87 25.15
C ILE A 368 -10.93 7.52 25.88
N PRO A 369 -9.93 7.32 26.76
CA PRO A 369 -9.69 6.02 27.40
C PRO A 369 -10.64 5.73 28.57
N ALA A 370 -11.07 4.48 28.68
CA ALA A 370 -11.91 3.97 29.76
C ALA A 370 -11.14 3.10 30.78
N SER A 371 -11.68 2.97 31.97
CA SER A 371 -11.14 2.44 33.24
C SER A 371 -11.08 0.90 33.28
N GLN A 372 -10.18 0.39 34.13
CA GLN A 372 -9.74 -1.01 34.29
C GLN A 372 -10.68 -1.86 35.14
N ASP A 373 -10.87 -3.13 34.73
CA ASP A 373 -11.09 -4.27 35.62
C ASP A 373 -10.36 -5.53 35.07
N LYS A 374 -9.87 -6.37 35.98
CA LYS A 374 -8.87 -7.42 35.70
C LYS A 374 -9.51 -8.78 35.43
N ASN A 375 -9.14 -9.44 34.34
CA ASN A 375 -9.08 -10.90 34.28
C ASN A 375 -8.11 -11.33 33.16
N ASP A 376 -7.01 -12.00 33.55
CA ASP A 376 -6.03 -12.62 32.63
C ASP A 376 -6.53 -14.04 32.31
N ASP A 377 -6.57 -14.43 31.03
CA ASP A 377 -7.04 -15.75 30.59
C ASP A 377 -5.90 -16.69 30.15
N LEU A 378 -6.25 -17.94 29.84
CA LEU A 378 -5.29 -18.99 29.40
C LEU A 378 -4.58 -18.69 28.09
N LEU A 379 -5.16 -17.83 27.23
CA LEU A 379 -4.58 -17.39 25.97
C LEU A 379 -3.68 -16.17 26.11
N GLY A 380 -3.66 -15.52 27.29
CA GLY A 380 -2.92 -14.30 27.55
C GLY A 380 -3.64 -13.06 27.05
N LEU A 381 -4.98 -13.05 27.11
CA LEU A 381 -5.83 -11.94 26.72
C LEU A 381 -6.49 -11.30 27.94
N LYS A 382 -6.65 -10.00 27.89
CA LYS A 382 -7.54 -9.26 28.75
C LYS A 382 -8.75 -8.82 27.92
N LEU A 383 -9.91 -9.27 28.33
CA LEU A 383 -11.11 -9.27 27.52
C LEU A 383 -12.26 -8.53 28.23
N ILE A 384 -13.14 -7.92 27.45
CA ILE A 384 -14.38 -7.32 27.91
C ILE A 384 -15.51 -7.62 26.90
N SER A 385 -16.70 -7.96 27.37
CA SER A 385 -17.86 -8.12 26.48
C SER A 385 -18.17 -6.80 25.75
N VAL A 386 -18.47 -6.86 24.45
CA VAL A 386 -18.77 -5.68 23.64
C VAL A 386 -19.92 -4.85 24.22
N GLU A 387 -20.93 -5.50 24.80
CA GLU A 387 -22.06 -4.86 25.49
C GLU A 387 -21.66 -3.99 26.69
N ASN A 388 -20.49 -4.25 27.29
CA ASN A 388 -19.96 -3.50 28.45
C ASN A 388 -19.02 -2.36 28.03
N LEU A 389 -18.80 -2.17 26.73
CA LEU A 389 -18.05 -1.03 26.21
C LEU A 389 -18.89 0.25 26.23
N PRO A 390 -18.26 1.44 26.29
CA PRO A 390 -18.96 2.71 26.10
C PRO A 390 -19.71 2.74 24.76
N GLU A 391 -20.91 3.33 24.73
CA GLU A 391 -21.76 3.40 23.51
C GLU A 391 -21.02 3.96 22.29
N GLU A 392 -20.12 4.92 22.50
CA GLU A 392 -19.31 5.50 21.43
C GLU A 392 -18.37 4.46 20.81
N ARG A 393 -17.81 3.54 21.61
CA ARG A 393 -16.94 2.47 21.16
C ARG A 393 -17.73 1.41 20.40
N ILE A 394 -18.92 1.03 20.90
CA ILE A 394 -19.82 0.08 20.23
C ILE A 394 -20.20 0.59 18.83
N LYS A 395 -20.50 1.89 18.72
CA LYS A 395 -20.79 2.53 17.42
C LYS A 395 -19.60 2.51 16.46
N GLN A 396 -18.36 2.65 16.98
CA GLN A 396 -17.15 2.57 16.16
C GLN A 396 -16.87 1.16 15.66
N ILE A 397 -17.09 0.15 16.51
CA ILE A 397 -16.84 -1.26 16.18
C ILE A 397 -17.94 -1.81 15.26
N GLN A 398 -19.15 -1.21 15.27
CA GLN A 398 -20.34 -1.64 14.52
C GLN A 398 -20.76 -3.09 14.81
N LEU A 399 -20.44 -3.59 16.00
CA LEU A 399 -20.81 -4.91 16.50
C LEU A 399 -21.57 -4.73 17.82
N GLU A 400 -22.66 -5.46 17.96
CA GLU A 400 -23.49 -5.45 19.18
C GLU A 400 -23.11 -6.58 20.14
N LYS A 401 -22.34 -7.59 19.67
CA LYS A 401 -21.99 -8.80 20.42
C LYS A 401 -20.55 -9.19 20.15
N GLY A 402 -19.97 -9.97 21.06
CA GLY A 402 -18.61 -10.46 20.99
C GLY A 402 -17.77 -10.05 22.19
N VAL A 403 -16.50 -10.43 22.18
CA VAL A 403 -15.54 -10.13 23.23
C VAL A 403 -14.41 -9.28 22.66
N TYR A 404 -14.26 -8.08 23.20
CA TYR A 404 -13.25 -7.10 22.79
C TYR A 404 -11.92 -7.37 23.49
N VAL A 405 -10.82 -7.35 22.74
CA VAL A 405 -9.45 -7.53 23.26
C VAL A 405 -8.94 -6.19 23.78
N GLU A 406 -8.89 -6.05 25.09
CA GLU A 406 -8.41 -4.83 25.75
C GLU A 406 -6.88 -4.80 25.87
N GLU A 407 -6.25 -5.97 26.10
CA GLU A 407 -4.81 -6.11 26.22
C GLU A 407 -4.37 -7.50 25.75
N VAL A 408 -3.22 -7.59 25.08
CA VAL A 408 -2.58 -8.86 24.68
C VAL A 408 -1.29 -9.00 25.49
N LEU A 409 -1.29 -9.96 26.39
CA LEU A 409 -0.15 -10.32 27.22
C LEU A 409 0.83 -11.26 26.47
N SER A 410 1.70 -11.94 27.18
CA SER A 410 2.52 -13.00 26.60
C SER A 410 1.73 -14.32 26.59
N GLY A 411 1.64 -15.00 25.46
CA GLY A 411 0.90 -16.26 25.35
C GLY A 411 0.49 -16.64 23.93
N PRO A 412 -0.29 -17.72 23.78
CA PRO A 412 -0.71 -18.24 22.48
C PRO A 412 -1.43 -17.22 21.58
N ALA A 413 -2.22 -16.33 22.15
CA ALA A 413 -2.93 -15.30 21.39
C ALA A 413 -1.98 -14.32 20.70
N LYS A 414 -0.88 -13.94 21.38
CA LYS A 414 0.13 -13.06 20.78
C LYS A 414 0.89 -13.75 19.65
N GLU A 415 1.20 -15.03 19.80
CA GLU A 415 1.85 -15.85 18.76
C GLU A 415 0.93 -16.04 17.55
N ALA A 416 -0.39 -16.12 17.78
CA ALA A 416 -1.41 -16.18 16.75
C ALA A 416 -1.70 -14.83 16.06
N GLY A 417 -1.08 -13.72 16.52
CA GLY A 417 -1.22 -12.40 15.91
C GLY A 417 -2.45 -11.61 16.34
N ILE A 418 -3.11 -11.98 17.46
CA ILE A 418 -4.22 -11.23 18.04
C ILE A 418 -3.70 -9.89 18.56
N GLN A 419 -4.43 -8.81 18.31
CA GLN A 419 -4.05 -7.43 18.66
C GLN A 419 -5.08 -6.77 19.59
N VAL A 420 -4.62 -5.76 20.30
CA VAL A 420 -5.52 -4.89 21.08
C VAL A 420 -6.47 -4.18 20.12
N GLY A 421 -7.75 -4.24 20.44
CA GLY A 421 -8.80 -3.68 19.58
C GLY A 421 -9.57 -4.71 18.77
N ASP A 422 -9.08 -5.93 18.66
CA ASP A 422 -9.80 -7.02 17.99
C ASP A 422 -11.07 -7.40 18.76
N VAL A 423 -12.07 -7.92 18.03
CA VAL A 423 -13.28 -8.47 18.62
C VAL A 423 -13.44 -9.93 18.25
N ILE A 424 -13.49 -10.81 19.24
CA ILE A 424 -13.70 -12.24 19.05
C ILE A 424 -15.20 -12.48 18.97
N THR A 425 -15.71 -12.90 17.82
CA THR A 425 -17.13 -13.20 17.57
C THR A 425 -17.40 -14.67 17.32
N ASN A 426 -16.35 -15.45 17.07
CA ASN A 426 -16.41 -16.90 16.90
C ASN A 426 -15.14 -17.56 17.41
N MET A 427 -15.27 -18.72 18.03
CA MET A 427 -14.18 -19.56 18.47
C MET A 427 -14.55 -21.03 18.26
N ALA A 428 -13.69 -21.84 17.68
CA ALA A 428 -13.95 -23.25 17.38
C ALA A 428 -15.29 -23.50 16.61
N PHE A 429 -15.62 -22.62 15.65
CA PHE A 429 -16.85 -22.62 14.86
C PHE A 429 -18.15 -22.38 15.66
N GLN A 430 -18.05 -21.93 16.90
CA GLN A 430 -19.18 -21.53 17.74
C GLN A 430 -19.21 -20.00 17.85
N GLU A 431 -20.44 -19.43 17.88
CA GLU A 431 -20.63 -17.99 18.05
C GLU A 431 -20.25 -17.57 19.49
N VAL A 432 -19.50 -16.49 19.62
CA VAL A 432 -19.12 -15.86 20.89
C VAL A 432 -19.89 -14.54 20.97
N SER A 433 -20.91 -14.47 21.81
CA SER A 433 -21.72 -13.26 21.99
C SER A 433 -21.25 -12.39 23.16
N ASN A 434 -20.65 -13.00 24.17
CA ASN A 434 -20.19 -12.35 25.41
C ASN A 434 -19.01 -13.13 26.03
N LEU A 435 -18.54 -12.68 27.19
CA LEU A 435 -17.40 -13.28 27.88
C LEU A 435 -17.72 -14.70 28.41
N GLU A 436 -18.96 -14.97 28.79
CA GLU A 436 -19.39 -16.29 29.28
C GLU A 436 -19.31 -17.35 28.18
N ASP A 437 -19.77 -17.01 26.96
CA ASP A 437 -19.65 -17.89 25.77
C ASP A 437 -18.19 -18.19 25.47
N TYR A 438 -17.34 -17.16 25.52
CA TYR A 438 -15.91 -17.30 25.28
C TYR A 438 -15.25 -18.26 26.30
N GLU A 439 -15.49 -18.05 27.60
CA GLU A 439 -14.94 -18.89 28.67
C GLU A 439 -15.42 -20.35 28.57
N LEU A 440 -16.70 -20.54 28.23
CA LEU A 440 -17.28 -21.88 28.04
C LEU A 440 -16.58 -22.63 26.91
N ILE A 441 -16.47 -22.00 25.73
CA ILE A 441 -15.83 -22.59 24.55
C ILE A 441 -14.32 -22.85 24.85
N LEU A 442 -13.64 -21.90 25.50
CA LEU A 442 -12.23 -22.05 25.87
C LEU A 442 -12.03 -23.25 26.80
N SER A 443 -12.95 -23.50 27.73
CA SER A 443 -12.88 -24.63 28.67
C SER A 443 -13.05 -25.99 27.98
N GLU A 444 -13.73 -26.03 26.82
CA GLU A 444 -13.94 -27.25 26.02
C GLU A 444 -12.76 -27.56 25.09
N LEU A 445 -11.84 -26.61 24.85
CA LEU A 445 -10.69 -26.79 23.99
C LEU A 445 -9.57 -27.54 24.71
N ASN A 446 -9.15 -28.66 24.14
CA ASN A 446 -7.98 -29.40 24.63
C ASN A 446 -6.66 -28.70 24.25
N SER A 447 -5.66 -28.78 25.13
CA SER A 447 -4.30 -28.33 24.86
C SER A 447 -3.77 -28.93 23.55
N GLY A 448 -3.46 -28.10 22.55
CA GLY A 448 -3.00 -28.50 21.22
C GLY A 448 -4.08 -28.54 20.12
N ALA A 449 -5.32 -28.18 20.42
CA ALA A 449 -6.35 -28.01 19.39
C ALA A 449 -6.07 -26.75 18.58
N VAL A 450 -6.10 -26.85 17.24
CA VAL A 450 -6.10 -25.69 16.35
C VAL A 450 -7.50 -25.08 16.40
N SER A 451 -7.63 -23.91 17.04
CA SER A 451 -8.87 -23.20 17.15
C SER A 451 -8.99 -22.15 16.04
N TYR A 452 -10.06 -22.21 15.27
CA TYR A 452 -10.46 -21.12 14.38
C TYR A 452 -11.08 -19.99 15.24
N THR A 453 -10.36 -18.90 15.38
CA THR A 453 -10.84 -17.71 16.07
C THR A 453 -11.19 -16.65 15.03
N HIS A 454 -12.43 -16.20 15.03
CA HIS A 454 -12.89 -15.14 14.15
C HIS A 454 -12.62 -13.80 14.81
N LEU A 455 -11.68 -13.06 14.25
CA LEU A 455 -11.35 -11.71 14.67
C LEU A 455 -12.01 -10.71 13.75
N THR A 456 -12.75 -9.76 14.28
CA THR A 456 -13.16 -8.58 13.56
C THR A 456 -12.19 -7.46 13.91
N LEU A 457 -11.39 -7.05 12.96
CA LEU A 457 -10.64 -5.81 13.06
C LEU A 457 -11.64 -4.64 13.01
N PRO A 458 -11.53 -3.63 13.87
CA PRO A 458 -12.27 -2.41 13.66
C PRO A 458 -11.92 -1.88 12.28
N THR A 459 -12.93 -1.64 11.46
CA THR A 459 -12.77 -1.05 10.14
C THR A 459 -12.26 0.38 10.35
N ILE A 460 -10.95 0.58 10.19
CA ILE A 460 -10.32 1.91 10.18
C ILE A 460 -10.56 2.53 8.81
#